data_4bbeb6c6c047858dab4ff27dd729d1c0
#
_entry.id   4bbeb6c6c047858dab4ff27dd729d1c0
#
_cell.length_a   1.000
_cell.length_b   1.000
_cell.length_c   1.000
_cell.angle_alpha   90.00
_cell.angle_beta   90.00
_cell.angle_gamma   90.00
#
_symmetry.space_group_name_H-M   'P 1'
#
loop_
_entity.id
_entity.type
_entity.pdbx_description
1 polymer ?
#
loop_
_entity_poly.entity_id
_entity_poly.type
_entity_poly.pdbx_seq_one_letter_code
_entity_poly.pdbx_strand_id
1 'polypeptide(L)'
;MLKAIINRPEGKTDNTVTVVDFNVQAGFRKARGTRDQIARIHWIIKKAREFWKNINFCFIDYAKAFDCVDHNKLWKILKEMGIPDHLTCLLRNLYAGSEATVRTGHGTTDWFQIGKGVHQGCILSLCLFNFYAEYIMRIAGLDEAQAGIKISGRNINNLRYADGRK
;
A
#
# COMPACT_ATOMS: atom_id res chain seq x y z
N MET A 1 -0.46 -7.50 7.17
CA MET A 1 0.41 -6.47 6.57
C MET A 1 1.34 -5.92 7.61
N LEU A 2 2.61 -5.94 7.35
CA LEU A 2 3.61 -5.32 8.22
C LEU A 2 3.84 -3.90 7.75
N LYS A 3 3.83 -2.96 8.66
CA LYS A 3 3.99 -1.54 8.34
C LYS A 3 5.36 -1.02 8.80
N ALA A 4 6.17 -0.46 7.90
CA ALA A 4 7.43 0.23 8.17
C ALA A 4 7.45 1.65 7.57
N ILE A 5 7.77 2.73 8.25
CA ILE A 5 7.79 4.13 7.80
C ILE A 5 9.22 4.60 7.53
N ILE A 6 9.47 5.26 6.42
CA ILE A 6 10.77 5.85 6.09
C ILE A 6 10.67 7.37 6.12
N ASN A 7 11.63 8.01 6.77
CA ASN A 7 11.72 9.47 6.88
C ASN A 7 11.91 10.15 5.54
N ARG A 8 11.24 11.30 5.40
CA ARG A 8 11.45 12.31 4.39
C ARG A 8 12.75 13.06 4.71
N PRO A 9 13.65 13.34 3.76
CA PRO A 9 14.68 14.34 3.98
C PRO A 9 14.02 15.73 4.12
N GLU A 10 14.37 16.44 5.18
CA GLU A 10 13.93 17.81 5.40
C GLU A 10 14.48 18.72 4.30
N GLY A 11 13.61 19.55 3.74
CA GLY A 11 13.95 20.68 2.92
C GLY A 11 13.74 20.51 1.43
N LYS A 12 12.52 20.81 0.99
CA LYS A 12 12.23 21.71 -0.13
C LYS A 12 10.72 21.85 -0.29
N THR A 13 10.23 23.04 -0.01
CA THR A 13 8.95 23.55 -0.50
C THR A 13 9.10 23.76 -2.00
N ASP A 14 8.61 22.83 -2.77
CA ASP A 14 8.31 23.02 -4.18
C ASP A 14 7.21 22.06 -4.59
N ASN A 15 6.33 22.49 -5.50
CA ASN A 15 5.20 21.77 -6.08
C ASN A 15 5.61 20.50 -6.83
N THR A 16 6.48 19.71 -6.28
CA THR A 16 6.98 18.48 -6.84
C THR A 16 6.05 17.33 -6.49
N VAL A 17 5.60 16.65 -7.50
CA VAL A 17 4.98 15.33 -7.48
C VAL A 17 5.47 14.55 -6.27
N THR A 18 4.56 14.23 -5.36
CA THR A 18 4.90 13.43 -4.18
C THR A 18 5.31 12.05 -4.67
N VAL A 19 6.61 11.83 -4.80
CA VAL A 19 7.16 10.54 -5.18
C VAL A 19 6.74 9.54 -4.12
N VAL A 20 5.85 8.63 -4.49
CA VAL A 20 5.50 7.49 -3.64
C VAL A 20 6.78 6.69 -3.44
N ASP A 21 7.28 6.64 -2.22
CA ASP A 21 8.46 5.81 -1.95
C ASP A 21 8.06 4.33 -1.94
N PHE A 22 8.03 3.76 -3.14
CA PHE A 22 7.80 2.32 -3.33
C PHE A 22 8.87 1.44 -2.67
N ASN A 23 9.94 2.01 -2.12
CA ASN A 23 10.99 1.23 -1.46
C ASN A 23 10.52 0.58 -0.16
N VAL A 24 9.48 1.11 0.45
CA VAL A 24 8.88 0.57 1.67
C VAL A 24 8.01 -0.65 1.37
N GLN A 25 7.32 -0.64 0.21
CA GLN A 25 6.49 -1.75 -0.21
C GLN A 25 7.35 -2.85 -0.85
N ALA A 26 7.39 -4.01 -0.23
CA ALA A 26 8.09 -5.18 -0.77
C ALA A 26 7.17 -6.15 -1.52
N GLY A 27 5.86 -6.07 -1.31
CA GLY A 27 4.89 -6.89 -2.02
C GLY A 27 4.89 -6.60 -3.52
N PHE A 28 4.81 -7.66 -4.33
CA PHE A 28 4.74 -7.62 -5.80
C PHE A 28 5.94 -6.95 -6.49
N ARG A 29 7.10 -6.89 -5.84
CA ARG A 29 8.33 -6.36 -6.44
C ARG A 29 9.29 -7.48 -6.80
N LYS A 30 9.91 -7.33 -7.99
CA LYS A 30 10.98 -8.22 -8.43
C LYS A 30 12.12 -8.22 -7.41
N ALA A 31 12.64 -9.40 -7.07
CA ALA A 31 13.72 -9.61 -6.11
C ALA A 31 13.44 -9.12 -4.68
N ARG A 32 12.17 -8.99 -4.28
CA ARG A 32 11.75 -8.70 -2.90
C ARG A 32 10.74 -9.72 -2.41
N GLY A 33 11.16 -10.58 -1.50
CA GLY A 33 10.34 -11.67 -0.98
C GLY A 33 9.96 -11.50 0.50
N THR A 34 9.08 -12.36 0.94
CA THR A 34 8.67 -12.47 2.36
C THR A 34 9.90 -12.72 3.27
N ARG A 35 10.86 -13.50 2.78
CA ARG A 35 12.12 -13.79 3.50
C ARG A 35 12.90 -12.52 3.84
N ASP A 36 12.97 -11.55 2.92
CA ASP A 36 13.68 -10.30 3.16
C ASP A 36 13.02 -9.47 4.26
N GLN A 37 11.69 -9.49 4.32
CA GLN A 37 10.95 -8.78 5.36
C GLN A 37 11.12 -9.47 6.72
N ILE A 38 11.09 -10.78 6.76
CA ILE A 38 11.35 -11.56 7.98
C ILE A 38 12.78 -11.30 8.49
N ALA A 39 13.77 -11.31 7.58
CA ALA A 39 15.16 -11.00 7.94
C ALA A 39 15.30 -9.58 8.53
N ARG A 40 14.58 -8.58 7.97
CA ARG A 40 14.56 -7.21 8.50
C ARG A 40 13.98 -7.15 9.91
N ILE A 41 12.88 -7.89 10.16
CA ILE A 41 12.29 -7.96 11.52
C ILE A 41 13.25 -8.58 12.50
N HIS A 42 13.84 -9.72 12.14
CA HIS A 42 14.85 -10.38 12.98
C HIS A 42 16.02 -9.45 13.30
N TRP A 43 16.46 -8.68 12.30
CA TRP A 43 17.53 -7.73 12.49
C TRP A 43 17.13 -6.57 13.42
N ILE A 44 15.91 -6.03 13.29
CA ILE A 44 15.34 -5.01 14.19
C ILE A 44 15.29 -5.54 15.62
N ILE A 45 14.81 -6.76 15.82
CA ILE A 45 14.74 -7.41 17.15
C ILE A 45 16.15 -7.57 17.73
N LYS A 46 17.10 -8.05 16.93
CA LYS A 46 18.49 -8.22 17.35
C LYS A 46 19.09 -6.87 17.79
N LYS A 47 18.90 -5.82 17.00
CA LYS A 47 19.40 -4.49 17.33
C LYS A 47 18.73 -3.89 18.56
N ALA A 48 17.42 -4.06 18.71
CA ALA A 48 16.72 -3.60 19.90
C ALA A 48 17.26 -4.27 21.18
N ARG A 49 17.54 -5.58 21.14
CA ARG A 49 18.17 -6.31 22.24
C ARG A 49 19.59 -5.83 22.54
N GLU A 50 20.39 -5.63 21.49
CA GLU A 50 21.77 -5.13 21.61
C GLU A 50 21.84 -3.76 22.32
N PHE A 51 20.86 -2.89 22.05
CA PHE A 51 20.79 -1.56 22.64
C PHE A 51 19.82 -1.44 23.83
N TRP A 52 19.33 -2.55 24.37
CA TRP A 52 18.39 -2.60 25.50
C TRP A 52 17.16 -1.72 25.29
N LYS A 53 16.63 -1.67 24.06
CA LYS A 53 15.44 -0.89 23.71
C LYS A 53 14.22 -1.77 23.62
N ASN A 54 13.15 -1.37 24.33
CA ASN A 54 11.85 -1.99 24.16
C ASN A 54 11.26 -1.60 22.80
N ILE A 55 10.75 -2.59 22.07
CA ILE A 55 10.05 -2.38 20.80
C ILE A 55 8.68 -3.03 20.86
N ASN A 56 7.69 -2.34 20.32
CA ASN A 56 6.35 -2.85 20.14
C ASN A 56 6.09 -3.02 18.64
N PHE A 57 5.56 -4.17 18.25
CA PHE A 57 5.14 -4.44 16.87
C PHE A 57 3.62 -4.37 16.77
N CYS A 58 3.13 -3.63 15.79
CA CYS A 58 1.74 -3.65 15.40
C CYS A 58 1.65 -4.31 14.02
N PHE A 59 0.83 -5.35 13.90
CA PHE A 59 0.58 -6.04 12.63
C PHE A 59 -0.79 -5.63 12.12
N ILE A 60 -0.84 -5.08 10.91
CA ILE A 60 -2.08 -4.67 10.26
C ILE A 60 -2.29 -5.58 9.05
N ASP A 61 -3.37 -6.33 9.06
CA ASP A 61 -3.82 -7.15 7.95
C ASP A 61 -5.09 -6.57 7.34
N TYR A 62 -5.13 -6.49 6.00
CA TYR A 62 -6.31 -6.01 5.30
C TYR A 62 -7.21 -7.18 4.91
N ALA A 63 -8.38 -7.25 5.50
CA ALA A 63 -9.42 -8.12 4.98
C ALA A 63 -9.85 -7.61 3.60
N LYS A 64 -9.73 -8.46 2.56
CA LYS A 64 -10.15 -8.12 1.19
C LYS A 64 -9.53 -6.83 0.64
N ALA A 65 -8.20 -6.70 0.74
CA ALA A 65 -7.44 -5.50 0.39
C ALA A 65 -7.84 -4.89 -0.97
N PHE A 66 -7.89 -5.70 -2.02
CA PHE A 66 -8.24 -5.25 -3.38
C PHE A 66 -9.73 -4.97 -3.56
N ASP A 67 -10.60 -5.74 -2.90
CA ASP A 67 -12.05 -5.63 -3.05
C ASP A 67 -12.61 -4.41 -2.31
N CYS A 68 -11.87 -3.86 -1.34
CA CYS A 68 -12.29 -2.73 -0.51
C CYS A 68 -11.88 -1.36 -1.06
N VAL A 69 -11.20 -1.28 -2.20
CA VAL A 69 -10.78 -0.01 -2.80
C VAL A 69 -11.99 0.74 -3.31
N ASP A 70 -12.30 1.89 -2.70
CA ASP A 70 -13.36 2.78 -3.15
C ASP A 70 -12.89 3.58 -4.38
N HIS A 71 -13.61 3.48 -5.49
CA HIS A 71 -13.24 4.12 -6.76
C HIS A 71 -13.21 5.64 -6.63
N ASN A 72 -14.22 6.25 -5.99
CA ASN A 72 -14.29 7.72 -5.86
C ASN A 72 -13.13 8.26 -5.03
N LYS A 73 -12.79 7.57 -3.94
CA LYS A 73 -11.61 7.90 -3.12
C LYS A 73 -10.33 7.68 -3.91
N LEU A 74 -10.23 6.60 -4.69
CA LEU A 74 -9.05 6.31 -5.49
C LEU A 74 -8.76 7.42 -6.50
N TRP A 75 -9.78 7.91 -7.22
CA TRP A 75 -9.59 9.00 -8.19
C TRP A 75 -9.13 10.30 -7.53
N LYS A 76 -9.68 10.60 -6.36
CA LYS A 76 -9.24 11.76 -5.56
C LYS A 76 -7.78 11.61 -5.11
N ILE A 77 -7.42 10.43 -4.62
CA ILE A 77 -6.05 10.10 -4.20
C ILE A 77 -5.05 10.27 -5.34
N LEU A 78 -5.35 9.73 -6.51
CA LEU A 78 -4.48 9.85 -7.68
C LEU A 78 -4.23 11.31 -8.05
N LYS A 79 -5.27 12.15 -8.00
CA LYS A 79 -5.17 13.59 -8.26
C LYS A 79 -4.32 14.29 -7.20
N GLU A 80 -4.56 14.03 -5.93
CA GLU A 80 -3.77 14.58 -4.81
C GLU A 80 -2.29 14.15 -4.84
N MET A 81 -2.01 12.98 -5.41
CA MET A 81 -0.66 12.47 -5.60
C MET A 81 0.02 12.99 -6.88
N GLY A 82 -0.64 13.90 -7.61
CA GLY A 82 -0.08 14.55 -8.79
C GLY A 82 -0.12 13.70 -10.07
N ILE A 83 -0.95 12.65 -10.11
CA ILE A 83 -1.17 11.90 -11.35
C ILE A 83 -1.95 12.79 -12.33
N PRO A 84 -1.47 12.96 -13.58
CA PRO A 84 -2.13 13.80 -14.57
C PRO A 84 -3.59 13.43 -14.81
N ASP A 85 -4.44 14.46 -14.97
CA ASP A 85 -5.90 14.29 -15.10
C ASP A 85 -6.28 13.37 -16.26
N HIS A 86 -5.55 13.42 -17.39
CA HIS A 86 -5.83 12.54 -18.55
C HIS A 86 -5.61 11.06 -18.21
N LEU A 87 -4.58 10.71 -17.41
CA LEU A 87 -4.36 9.33 -16.96
C LEU A 87 -5.43 8.90 -15.95
N THR A 88 -5.79 9.77 -15.03
CA THR A 88 -6.88 9.50 -14.07
C THR A 88 -8.21 9.30 -14.80
N CYS A 89 -8.48 10.06 -15.87
CA CYS A 89 -9.66 9.89 -16.71
C CYS A 89 -9.66 8.55 -17.44
N LEU A 90 -8.52 8.14 -18.03
CA LEU A 90 -8.38 6.82 -18.66
C LEU A 90 -8.64 5.68 -17.65
N LEU A 91 -8.09 5.78 -16.46
CA LEU A 91 -8.31 4.79 -15.41
C LEU A 91 -9.78 4.75 -14.98
N ARG A 92 -10.42 5.92 -14.83
CA ARG A 92 -11.84 6.00 -14.50
C ARG A 92 -12.70 5.33 -15.58
N ASN A 93 -12.41 5.57 -16.86
CA ASN A 93 -13.12 4.94 -17.97
C ASN A 93 -12.92 3.42 -18.01
N LEU A 94 -11.73 2.94 -17.65
CA LEU A 94 -11.46 1.50 -17.57
C LEU A 94 -12.33 0.79 -16.52
N TYR A 95 -12.65 1.47 -15.42
CA TYR A 95 -13.49 0.94 -14.35
C TYR A 95 -14.97 1.33 -14.47
N ALA A 96 -15.31 2.28 -15.34
CA ALA A 96 -16.68 2.71 -15.54
C ALA A 96 -17.50 1.60 -16.22
N GLY A 97 -18.68 1.34 -15.68
CA GLY A 97 -19.59 0.34 -16.23
C GLY A 97 -19.08 -1.11 -16.13
N SER A 98 -18.10 -1.37 -15.26
CA SER A 98 -17.65 -2.74 -15.03
C SER A 98 -18.75 -3.57 -14.38
N GLU A 99 -19.09 -4.68 -15.02
CA GLU A 99 -20.10 -5.63 -14.56
C GLU A 99 -19.47 -7.00 -14.33
N ALA A 100 -20.05 -7.77 -13.46
CA ALA A 100 -19.63 -9.13 -13.20
C ALA A 100 -20.83 -10.07 -13.09
N THR A 101 -20.57 -11.33 -13.34
CA THR A 101 -21.47 -12.44 -13.05
C THR A 101 -20.71 -13.56 -12.38
N VAL A 102 -21.34 -14.31 -11.54
CA VAL A 102 -20.73 -15.44 -10.81
C VAL A 102 -21.28 -16.74 -11.31
N ARG A 103 -20.42 -17.66 -11.73
CA ARG A 103 -20.80 -19.02 -12.08
C ARG A 103 -20.78 -19.91 -10.84
N THR A 104 -21.92 -20.46 -10.51
CA THR A 104 -22.09 -21.40 -9.40
C THR A 104 -22.38 -22.79 -9.93
N GLY A 105 -22.38 -23.81 -9.06
CA GLY A 105 -22.83 -25.17 -9.42
C GLY A 105 -24.29 -25.29 -9.85
N HIS A 106 -25.11 -24.27 -9.56
CA HIS A 106 -26.53 -24.19 -9.88
C HIS A 106 -26.86 -23.27 -11.07
N GLY A 107 -25.84 -22.67 -11.72
CA GLY A 107 -26.02 -21.76 -12.84
C GLY A 107 -25.20 -20.48 -12.69
N THR A 108 -25.52 -19.48 -13.51
CA THR A 108 -24.85 -18.18 -13.52
C THR A 108 -25.80 -17.13 -12.92
N THR A 109 -25.30 -16.25 -12.09
CA THR A 109 -26.08 -15.13 -11.54
C THR A 109 -26.41 -14.12 -12.64
N ASP A 110 -27.37 -13.24 -12.38
CA ASP A 110 -27.55 -12.04 -13.16
C ASP A 110 -26.32 -11.13 -13.10
N TRP A 111 -26.16 -10.28 -14.13
CA TRP A 111 -25.10 -9.30 -14.16
C TRP A 111 -25.30 -8.23 -13.09
N PHE A 112 -24.25 -7.90 -12.35
CA PHE A 112 -24.29 -6.84 -11.37
C PHE A 112 -23.11 -5.87 -11.56
N GLN A 113 -23.34 -4.61 -11.23
CA GLN A 113 -22.37 -3.54 -11.35
C GLN A 113 -21.29 -3.63 -10.27
N ILE A 114 -20.03 -3.43 -10.66
CA ILE A 114 -18.89 -3.37 -9.74
C ILE A 114 -18.63 -1.89 -9.39
N GLY A 115 -19.03 -1.48 -8.19
CA GLY A 115 -18.86 -0.11 -7.70
C GLY A 115 -17.59 0.14 -6.88
N LYS A 116 -16.81 -0.92 -6.56
CA LYS A 116 -15.59 -0.85 -5.74
C LYS A 116 -14.67 -2.03 -6.04
N GLY A 117 -13.43 -1.89 -5.59
CA GLY A 117 -12.39 -2.89 -5.76
C GLY A 117 -11.52 -2.65 -6.98
N VAL A 118 -10.36 -3.30 -7.02
CA VAL A 118 -9.47 -3.32 -8.18
C VAL A 118 -9.28 -4.77 -8.63
N HIS A 119 -9.20 -4.95 -9.95
CA HIS A 119 -9.21 -6.27 -10.57
C HIS A 119 -7.99 -7.10 -10.16
N GLN A 120 -8.20 -8.24 -9.50
CA GLN A 120 -7.13 -9.16 -9.12
C GLN A 120 -6.48 -9.78 -10.36
N GLY A 121 -5.14 -9.86 -10.36
CA GLY A 121 -4.38 -10.40 -11.48
C GLY A 121 -3.93 -9.37 -12.53
N CYS A 122 -4.38 -8.13 -12.44
CA CYS A 122 -3.90 -7.03 -13.28
C CYS A 122 -2.72 -6.31 -12.63
N ILE A 123 -1.64 -6.07 -13.37
CA ILE A 123 -0.46 -5.36 -12.87
C ILE A 123 -0.79 -3.91 -12.44
N LEU A 124 -1.74 -3.29 -13.12
CA LEU A 124 -2.22 -1.94 -12.82
C LEU A 124 -2.88 -1.88 -11.44
N SER A 125 -3.65 -2.89 -11.08
CA SER A 125 -4.35 -2.96 -9.80
C SER A 125 -3.41 -2.95 -8.60
N LEU A 126 -2.21 -3.51 -8.75
CA LEU A 126 -1.17 -3.46 -7.72
C LEU A 126 -0.70 -2.02 -7.48
N CYS A 127 -0.49 -1.27 -8.56
CA CYS A 127 -0.11 0.14 -8.47
C CYS A 127 -1.22 0.97 -7.82
N LEU A 128 -2.46 0.81 -8.27
CA LEU A 128 -3.63 1.52 -7.74
C LEU A 128 -3.84 1.21 -6.25
N PHE A 129 -3.75 -0.05 -5.87
CA PHE A 129 -3.83 -0.44 -4.47
C PHE A 129 -2.70 0.18 -3.63
N ASN A 130 -1.47 0.19 -4.15
CA ASN A 130 -0.34 0.79 -3.44
C ASN A 130 -0.53 2.29 -3.23
N PHE A 131 -1.04 3.04 -4.20
CA PHE A 131 -1.41 4.45 -4.04
C PHE A 131 -2.49 4.62 -2.97
N TYR A 132 -3.54 3.82 -3.03
CA TYR A 132 -4.64 3.85 -2.07
C TYR A 132 -4.16 3.54 -0.64
N ALA A 133 -3.38 2.49 -0.47
CA ALA A 133 -2.82 2.09 0.82
C ALA A 133 -1.86 3.14 1.39
N GLU A 134 -1.02 3.74 0.53
CA GLU A 134 -0.11 4.83 0.93
C GLU A 134 -0.89 6.02 1.49
N TYR A 135 -1.93 6.44 0.78
CA TYR A 135 -2.77 7.55 1.20
C TYR A 135 -3.46 7.27 2.55
N ILE A 136 -4.06 6.08 2.73
CA ILE A 136 -4.69 5.70 3.99
C ILE A 136 -3.69 5.74 5.13
N MET A 137 -2.49 5.24 4.91
CA MET A 137 -1.45 5.22 5.93
C MET A 137 -0.97 6.62 6.31
N ARG A 138 -0.94 7.54 5.34
CA ARG A 138 -0.59 8.94 5.56
C ARG A 138 -1.66 9.66 6.40
N ILE A 139 -2.94 9.50 6.06
CA ILE A 139 -4.05 10.10 6.83
C ILE A 139 -4.13 9.54 8.24
N ALA A 140 -3.82 8.26 8.42
CA ALA A 140 -3.83 7.64 9.73
C ALA A 140 -2.74 8.16 10.69
N GLY A 141 -1.94 9.17 10.27
CA GLY A 141 -0.89 9.79 11.09
C GLY A 141 0.22 8.81 11.49
N LEU A 142 0.22 7.66 10.88
CA LEU A 142 1.17 6.60 11.22
C LEU A 142 2.57 6.86 10.63
N ASP A 143 2.77 8.01 10.00
CA ASP A 143 4.04 8.47 9.43
C ASP A 143 4.84 9.35 10.40
N GLU A 144 4.35 9.54 11.64
CA GLU A 144 5.01 10.39 12.62
C GLU A 144 6.37 9.84 13.03
N ALA A 145 7.35 10.72 12.96
CA ALA A 145 8.78 10.43 13.06
C ALA A 145 9.26 9.99 14.46
N GLN A 146 8.38 9.93 15.46
CA GLN A 146 8.77 9.64 16.84
C GLN A 146 8.79 8.16 17.18
N ALA A 147 8.10 7.32 16.43
CA ALA A 147 8.08 5.88 16.64
C ALA A 147 9.06 5.17 15.69
N GLY A 148 9.94 4.33 16.20
CA GLY A 148 10.83 3.52 15.38
C GLY A 148 12.23 3.34 15.96
N ILE A 149 13.05 2.58 15.27
CA ILE A 149 14.44 2.32 15.65
C ILE A 149 15.37 2.97 14.65
N LYS A 150 16.26 3.83 15.11
CA LYS A 150 17.29 4.43 14.26
C LYS A 150 18.39 3.41 13.98
N ILE A 151 18.61 3.12 12.69
CA ILE A 151 19.62 2.18 12.23
C ILE A 151 20.44 2.83 11.13
N SER A 152 21.75 2.99 11.35
CA SER A 152 22.65 3.69 10.41
C SER A 152 22.09 5.04 9.96
N GLY A 153 21.58 5.84 10.91
CA GLY A 153 21.01 7.17 10.64
C GLY A 153 19.60 7.16 10.05
N ARG A 154 19.02 5.99 9.74
CA ARG A 154 17.67 5.88 9.21
C ARG A 154 16.71 5.39 10.30
N ASN A 155 15.57 6.06 10.43
CA ASN A 155 14.52 5.61 11.33
C ASN A 155 13.68 4.54 10.62
N ILE A 156 13.61 3.33 11.18
CA ILE A 156 12.78 2.25 10.68
C ILE A 156 11.61 2.08 11.62
N ASN A 157 10.45 2.51 11.21
CA ASN A 157 9.23 2.44 12.00
C ASN A 157 8.10 1.66 11.28
N ASN A 158 8.28 1.22 10.03
CA ASN A 158 7.22 0.62 9.21
C ASN A 158 7.78 -0.35 8.14
N LEU A 159 7.21 -1.53 7.97
CA LEU A 159 7.52 -2.51 6.92
C LEU A 159 6.23 -2.91 6.20
N ARG A 160 6.14 -2.78 4.88
CA ARG A 160 4.94 -3.10 4.11
C ARG A 160 5.18 -4.31 3.23
N TYR A 161 4.28 -5.23 3.30
CA TYR A 161 4.20 -6.36 2.38
C TYR A 161 2.73 -6.55 2.02
N ALA A 162 2.34 -6.07 0.85
CA ALA A 162 1.01 -6.34 0.34
C ALA A 162 1.00 -7.77 -0.19
N ASP A 163 0.24 -8.62 0.45
CA ASP A 163 -0.02 -9.97 0.01
C ASP A 163 -1.44 -10.02 -0.56
N GLY A 164 -1.54 -10.34 -1.85
CA GLY A 164 -2.81 -10.57 -2.54
C GLY A 164 -3.30 -12.01 -2.41
N ARG A 165 -2.90 -12.74 -1.37
CA ARG A 165 -3.37 -14.11 -1.15
C ARG A 165 -4.85 -14.14 -0.80
N LYS A 166 -5.54 -15.04 -1.48
CA LYS A 166 -6.89 -15.51 -1.11
C LYS A 166 -6.82 -16.40 0.11
#